data_ba321aae291efd18151aed01ea3b7faa
#
_entry.id   ba321aae291efd18151aed01ea3b7faa
#
_cell.length_a   1.000
_cell.length_b   1.000
_cell.length_c   1.000
_cell.angle_alpha   90.00
_cell.angle_beta   90.00
_cell.angle_gamma   90.00
#
_symmetry.space_group_name_H-M   'P 1'
#
loop_
_entity.id
_entity.type
_entity.pdbx_description
1 polymer ?
#
loop_
_entity_poly.entity_id
_entity_poly.type
_entity_poly.pdbx_seq_one_letter_code
_entity_poly.pdbx_strand_id
1 'polypeptide(L)'
;MTTTTLRLAIIIGLIWHIVPTAKSNEIIKDIEFAKIGNHSLKLDLHFPTNKIGAPLVVWIHGGGWYKGSKNDCKVDWLTKHGYSVASISYRLSQVAKFPAQIHDCKGAIRWLRANEKNMAISATAL
;
A
#
# COMPACT_ATOMS: atom_id res chain seq x y z
N MET A 1 -59.23 18.59 -44.92
CA MET A 1 -58.78 17.47 -44.09
C MET A 1 -57.26 17.39 -44.15
N THR A 2 -56.59 17.91 -43.14
CA THR A 2 -55.12 17.97 -43.08
C THR A 2 -54.66 16.87 -42.12
N THR A 3 -54.04 15.86 -42.68
CA THR A 3 -53.42 14.75 -41.91
C THR A 3 -52.04 15.20 -41.38
N THR A 4 -51.99 15.42 -40.08
CA THR A 4 -50.72 15.75 -39.39
C THR A 4 -49.98 14.44 -39.09
N THR A 5 -48.88 14.19 -39.81
CA THR A 5 -48.00 13.07 -39.57
C THR A 5 -47.07 13.36 -38.40
N LEU A 6 -47.31 12.68 -37.27
CA LEU A 6 -46.45 12.75 -36.09
C LEU A 6 -45.15 11.95 -36.34
N ARG A 7 -44.03 12.67 -36.50
CA ARG A 7 -42.69 12.05 -36.60
C ARG A 7 -42.16 11.74 -35.18
N LEU A 8 -42.14 10.45 -34.84
CA LEU A 8 -41.55 9.95 -33.62
C LEU A 8 -40.03 9.97 -33.77
N ALA A 9 -39.35 10.91 -33.11
CA ALA A 9 -37.89 10.92 -33.05
C ALA A 9 -37.41 9.92 -31.98
N ILE A 10 -36.80 8.81 -32.43
CA ILE A 10 -36.16 7.86 -31.55
C ILE A 10 -34.80 8.45 -31.15
N ILE A 11 -34.69 8.96 -29.93
CA ILE A 11 -33.41 9.34 -29.34
C ILE A 11 -32.73 8.08 -28.84
N ILE A 12 -31.80 7.57 -29.61
CA ILE A 12 -30.89 6.48 -29.17
C ILE A 12 -29.87 7.14 -28.23
N GLY A 13 -30.16 7.07 -26.93
CA GLY A 13 -29.22 7.45 -25.90
C GLY A 13 -28.03 6.49 -25.92
N LEU A 14 -26.85 6.94 -26.36
CA LEU A 14 -25.61 6.23 -26.14
C LEU A 14 -25.32 6.20 -24.64
N ILE A 15 -25.69 5.09 -24.01
CA ILE A 15 -25.23 4.78 -22.65
C ILE A 15 -23.75 4.44 -22.77
N TRP A 16 -22.90 5.41 -22.51
CA TRP A 16 -21.48 5.17 -22.31
C TRP A 16 -21.33 4.30 -21.07
N HIS A 17 -21.11 3.02 -21.28
CA HIS A 17 -20.69 2.13 -20.23
C HIS A 17 -19.29 2.58 -19.80
N ILE A 18 -19.20 3.26 -18.67
CA ILE A 18 -17.94 3.51 -17.98
C ILE A 18 -17.50 2.13 -17.48
N VAL A 19 -16.68 1.46 -18.27
CA VAL A 19 -15.96 0.26 -17.80
C VAL A 19 -15.02 0.75 -16.70
N PRO A 20 -15.19 0.33 -15.44
CA PRO A 20 -14.24 0.70 -14.41
C PRO A 20 -12.88 0.15 -14.83
N THR A 21 -11.95 1.04 -15.15
CA THR A 21 -10.56 0.67 -15.34
C THR A 21 -10.08 0.04 -14.05
N ALA A 22 -9.66 -1.21 -14.10
CA ALA A 22 -9.06 -1.88 -12.94
C ALA A 22 -7.92 -1.00 -12.44
N LYS A 23 -8.07 -0.46 -11.23
CA LYS A 23 -7.06 0.38 -10.59
C LYS A 23 -5.83 -0.50 -10.41
N SER A 24 -4.69 -0.11 -10.97
CA SER A 24 -3.42 -0.81 -10.77
C SER A 24 -3.09 -0.86 -9.27
N ASN A 25 -2.34 -1.87 -8.83
CA ASN A 25 -1.84 -1.95 -7.47
C ASN A 25 -1.18 -0.62 -7.10
N GLU A 26 -1.68 0.02 -6.06
CA GLU A 26 -1.15 1.29 -5.57
C GLU A 26 0.05 1.02 -4.67
N ILE A 27 1.12 1.80 -4.84
CA ILE A 27 2.30 1.74 -3.97
C ILE A 27 2.56 3.15 -3.46
N ILE A 28 2.56 3.31 -2.14
CA ILE A 28 3.02 4.54 -1.48
C ILE A 28 4.43 4.28 -0.97
N LYS A 29 5.39 5.01 -1.54
CA LYS A 29 6.81 4.85 -1.22
C LYS A 29 7.30 5.89 -0.23
N ASP A 30 8.40 5.54 0.45
CA ASP A 30 9.19 6.44 1.28
C ASP A 30 8.42 7.09 2.44
N ILE A 31 7.45 6.38 3.01
CA ILE A 31 6.73 6.83 4.20
C ILE A 31 7.70 6.82 5.37
N GLU A 32 7.98 8.00 5.94
CA GLU A 32 8.78 8.11 7.17
C GLU A 32 7.94 7.68 8.37
N PHE A 33 8.33 6.60 9.04
CA PHE A 33 7.65 6.14 10.25
C PHE A 33 8.37 6.54 11.54
N ALA A 34 9.66 6.90 11.44
CA ALA A 34 10.43 7.43 12.55
C ALA A 34 11.66 8.18 12.04
N LYS A 35 12.17 9.06 12.88
CA LYS A 35 13.45 9.75 12.67
C LYS A 35 14.29 9.67 13.94
N ILE A 36 15.51 9.17 13.84
CA ILE A 36 16.43 9.01 14.97
C ILE A 36 17.70 9.79 14.67
N GLY A 37 17.88 10.93 15.35
CA GLY A 37 18.89 11.91 14.98
C GLY A 37 18.65 12.38 13.54
N ASN A 38 19.65 12.24 12.68
CA ASN A 38 19.55 12.59 11.26
C ASN A 38 19.13 11.41 10.37
N HIS A 39 18.82 10.23 10.96
CA HIS A 39 18.48 9.04 10.22
C HIS A 39 16.97 8.88 10.10
N SER A 40 16.44 9.03 8.88
CA SER A 40 15.03 8.80 8.55
C SER A 40 14.80 7.31 8.32
N LEU A 41 13.85 6.74 9.06
CA LEU A 41 13.41 5.35 8.91
C LEU A 41 12.14 5.31 8.06
N LYS A 42 12.18 4.58 6.97
CA LYS A 42 11.13 4.60 5.94
C LYS A 42 10.59 3.21 5.66
N LEU A 43 9.35 3.18 5.20
CA LEU A 43 8.68 1.99 4.68
C LEU A 43 7.97 2.30 3.36
N ASP A 44 7.66 1.24 2.60
CA ASP A 44 6.78 1.28 1.43
C ASP A 44 5.53 0.47 1.72
N LEU A 45 4.36 1.00 1.32
CA LEU A 45 3.08 0.29 1.39
C LEU A 45 2.61 -0.09 0.01
N HIS A 46 2.35 -1.38 -0.19
CA HIS A 46 1.77 -1.96 -1.40
C HIS A 46 0.34 -2.37 -1.10
N PHE A 47 -0.60 -1.94 -1.93
CA PHE A 47 -2.03 -2.20 -1.73
C PHE A 47 -2.58 -3.18 -2.76
N PRO A 48 -3.53 -4.03 -2.36
CA PRO A 48 -4.27 -4.83 -3.31
C PRO A 48 -5.27 -3.97 -4.08
N THR A 49 -5.59 -4.37 -5.29
CA THR A 49 -6.60 -3.71 -6.11
C THR A 49 -7.98 -3.80 -5.43
N ASN A 50 -8.67 -2.66 -5.27
CA ASN A 50 -10.06 -2.56 -4.80
C ASN A 50 -10.34 -3.11 -3.39
N LYS A 51 -9.35 -3.18 -2.49
CA LYS A 51 -9.58 -3.67 -1.11
C LYS A 51 -9.19 -2.61 -0.09
N ILE A 52 -10.20 -2.05 0.60
CA ILE A 52 -10.02 -1.20 1.78
C ILE A 52 -9.96 -2.11 3.02
N GLY A 53 -9.04 -1.82 3.95
CA GLY A 53 -8.89 -2.61 5.19
C GLY A 53 -8.33 -4.01 4.94
N ALA A 54 -7.53 -4.19 3.89
CA ALA A 54 -6.88 -5.45 3.60
C ALA A 54 -5.93 -5.86 4.74
N PRO A 55 -5.86 -7.17 5.09
CA PRO A 55 -4.90 -7.65 6.08
C PRO A 55 -3.48 -7.26 5.69
N LEU A 56 -2.68 -6.83 6.68
CA LEU A 56 -1.32 -6.36 6.45
C LEU A 56 -0.29 -7.45 6.72
N VAL A 57 0.64 -7.60 5.78
CA VAL A 57 1.87 -8.38 5.94
C VAL A 57 3.04 -7.40 6.05
N VAL A 58 3.90 -7.57 7.04
CA VAL A 58 5.11 -6.75 7.19
C VAL A 58 6.31 -7.55 6.70
N TRP A 59 6.99 -7.02 5.67
CA TRP A 59 8.23 -7.56 5.16
C TRP A 59 9.43 -6.88 5.79
N ILE A 60 10.28 -7.68 6.43
CA ILE A 60 11.57 -7.27 6.99
C ILE A 60 12.65 -7.91 6.15
N HIS A 61 13.41 -7.11 5.41
CA HIS A 61 14.43 -7.61 4.50
C HIS A 61 15.56 -8.34 5.23
N GLY A 62 16.16 -9.31 4.55
CA GLY A 62 17.34 -10.01 5.01
C GLY A 62 18.63 -9.20 4.76
N GLY A 63 19.78 -9.90 4.84
CA GLY A 63 21.09 -9.30 4.56
C GLY A 63 22.02 -9.28 5.78
N GLY A 64 21.71 -10.12 6.80
CA GLY A 64 22.56 -10.29 7.99
C GLY A 64 22.71 -9.02 8.81
N TRP A 65 21.71 -8.15 8.81
CA TRP A 65 21.72 -6.84 9.46
C TRP A 65 22.74 -5.86 8.88
N TYR A 66 23.47 -6.27 7.86
CA TYR A 66 24.58 -5.51 7.25
C TYR A 66 24.20 -4.86 5.93
N LYS A 67 23.26 -5.44 5.18
CA LYS A 67 22.82 -4.97 3.85
C LYS A 67 21.33 -5.19 3.64
N GLY A 68 20.80 -4.66 2.54
CA GLY A 68 19.40 -4.75 2.16
C GLY A 68 18.64 -3.47 2.50
N SER A 69 17.41 -3.41 2.05
CA SER A 69 16.51 -2.26 2.26
C SER A 69 15.06 -2.66 2.01
N LYS A 70 14.12 -1.74 2.25
CA LYS A 70 12.71 -1.90 1.89
C LYS A 70 12.47 -2.17 0.38
N ASN A 71 13.45 -1.84 -0.47
CA ASN A 71 13.35 -2.10 -1.92
C ASN A 71 13.51 -3.59 -2.27
N ASP A 72 13.99 -4.41 -1.33
CA ASP A 72 14.17 -5.86 -1.51
C ASP A 72 12.92 -6.67 -1.13
N CYS A 73 11.72 -6.13 -1.34
CA CYS A 73 10.47 -6.80 -1.02
C CYS A 73 10.27 -8.04 -1.91
N LYS A 74 10.21 -9.23 -1.28
CA LYS A 74 10.04 -10.51 -1.99
C LYS A 74 8.60 -11.04 -1.93
N VAL A 75 7.71 -10.33 -1.25
CA VAL A 75 6.33 -10.75 -0.99
C VAL A 75 5.28 -9.78 -1.50
N ASP A 76 5.66 -8.80 -2.31
CA ASP A 76 4.74 -7.82 -2.92
C ASP A 76 3.65 -8.47 -3.77
N TRP A 77 3.90 -9.67 -4.32
CA TRP A 77 2.93 -10.48 -5.05
C TRP A 77 1.69 -10.86 -4.21
N LEU A 78 1.77 -10.81 -2.87
CA LEU A 78 0.64 -11.05 -1.98
C LEU A 78 -0.50 -10.02 -2.19
N THR A 79 -0.19 -8.87 -2.77
CA THR A 79 -1.22 -7.89 -3.13
C THR A 79 -2.24 -8.44 -4.13
N LYS A 80 -1.82 -9.36 -5.01
CA LYS A 80 -2.71 -10.06 -5.94
C LYS A 80 -3.67 -11.02 -5.21
N HIS A 81 -3.34 -11.41 -3.99
CA HIS A 81 -4.15 -12.28 -3.12
C HIS A 81 -4.93 -11.52 -2.06
N GLY A 82 -4.96 -10.19 -2.16
CA GLY A 82 -5.80 -9.35 -1.31
C GLY A 82 -5.17 -8.95 0.02
N TYR A 83 -3.86 -9.02 0.15
CA TYR A 83 -3.11 -8.52 1.30
C TYR A 83 -2.47 -7.17 0.97
N SER A 84 -2.41 -6.29 1.96
CA SER A 84 -1.48 -5.16 1.92
C SER A 84 -0.10 -5.62 2.39
N VAL A 85 0.97 -5.04 1.83
CA VAL A 85 2.33 -5.38 2.23
C VAL A 85 3.08 -4.11 2.62
N ALA A 86 3.62 -4.07 3.83
CA ALA A 86 4.55 -3.04 4.29
C ALA A 86 5.98 -3.56 4.22
N SER A 87 6.81 -3.01 3.35
CA SER A 87 8.23 -3.30 3.30
C SER A 87 9.00 -2.24 4.08
N ILE A 88 9.71 -2.62 5.12
CA ILE A 88 10.36 -1.69 6.05
C ILE A 88 11.87 -1.68 5.90
N SER A 89 12.49 -0.50 6.10
CA SER A 89 13.92 -0.37 6.33
C SER A 89 14.20 -0.18 7.82
N TYR A 90 15.34 -0.68 8.26
CA TYR A 90 15.88 -0.51 9.60
C TYR A 90 17.35 -0.07 9.52
N ARG A 91 17.91 0.50 10.58
CA ARG A 91 19.32 0.89 10.62
C ARG A 91 20.21 -0.34 10.56
N LEU A 92 21.11 -0.37 9.58
CA LEU A 92 22.07 -1.45 9.44
C LEU A 92 23.16 -1.35 10.50
N SER A 93 23.92 -2.42 10.70
CA SER A 93 24.94 -2.53 11.76
C SER A 93 26.07 -1.50 11.66
N GLN A 94 26.31 -0.96 10.45
CA GLN A 94 27.26 0.14 10.25
C GLN A 94 26.73 1.48 10.79
N VAL A 95 25.41 1.62 10.94
CA VAL A 95 24.75 2.85 11.42
C VAL A 95 24.49 2.77 12.91
N ALA A 96 24.02 1.62 13.40
CA ALA A 96 23.70 1.44 14.81
C ALA A 96 23.91 -0.04 15.24
N LYS A 97 24.44 -0.21 16.44
CA LYS A 97 24.68 -1.55 17.03
C LYS A 97 23.35 -2.19 17.44
N PHE A 98 23.35 -3.52 17.51
CA PHE A 98 22.26 -4.29 18.13
C PHE A 98 21.99 -3.75 19.56
N PRO A 99 20.72 -3.60 19.98
CA PRO A 99 19.48 -4.07 19.35
C PRO A 99 18.71 -3.02 18.51
N ALA A 100 19.36 -2.01 17.97
CA ALA A 100 18.73 -0.94 17.22
C ALA A 100 17.82 -1.45 16.09
N GLN A 101 18.23 -2.51 15.37
CA GLN A 101 17.47 -3.14 14.29
C GLN A 101 16.10 -3.64 14.75
N ILE A 102 16.07 -4.31 15.90
CA ILE A 102 14.83 -4.82 16.49
C ILE A 102 13.94 -3.66 16.96
N HIS A 103 14.52 -2.62 17.52
CA HIS A 103 13.77 -1.43 17.95
C HIS A 103 13.13 -0.72 16.76
N ASP A 104 13.85 -0.59 15.64
CA ASP A 104 13.35 0.02 14.42
C ASP A 104 12.19 -0.80 13.82
N CYS A 105 12.33 -2.13 13.73
CA CYS A 105 11.26 -3.01 13.27
C CYS A 105 10.01 -2.92 14.15
N LYS A 106 10.18 -2.95 15.47
CA LYS A 106 9.05 -2.76 16.42
C LYS A 106 8.43 -1.38 16.30
N GLY A 107 9.25 -0.35 16.02
CA GLY A 107 8.79 1.01 15.77
C GLY A 107 7.87 1.09 14.55
N ALA A 108 8.28 0.45 13.44
CA ALA A 108 7.47 0.37 12.24
C ALA A 108 6.11 -0.32 12.49
N ILE A 109 6.10 -1.45 13.20
CA ILE A 109 4.86 -2.18 13.53
C ILE A 109 3.92 -1.32 14.38
N ARG A 110 4.44 -0.60 15.40
CA ARG A 110 3.61 0.30 16.22
C ARG A 110 3.05 1.45 15.39
N TRP A 111 3.86 2.02 14.51
CA TRP A 111 3.44 3.09 13.62
C TRP A 111 2.32 2.63 12.67
N LEU A 112 2.46 1.45 12.07
CA LEU A 112 1.46 0.84 11.19
C LEU A 112 0.14 0.62 11.93
N ARG A 113 0.17 0.09 13.14
CA ARG A 113 -1.04 -0.09 13.98
C ARG A 113 -1.70 1.26 14.32
N ALA A 114 -0.92 2.26 14.68
CA ALA A 114 -1.44 3.59 15.01
C ALA A 114 -2.07 4.32 13.81
N ASN A 115 -1.63 3.97 12.59
CA ASN A 115 -2.08 4.63 11.36
C ASN A 115 -2.99 3.73 10.48
N GLU A 116 -3.45 2.58 10.98
CA GLU A 116 -4.21 1.61 10.19
C GLU A 116 -5.43 2.21 9.48
N LYS A 117 -6.19 3.06 10.17
CA LYS A 117 -7.38 3.73 9.61
C LYS A 117 -7.01 4.71 8.51
N ASN A 118 -5.96 5.51 8.74
CA ASN A 118 -5.51 6.53 7.79
C ASN A 118 -4.91 5.90 6.52
N MET A 119 -4.33 4.71 6.66
CA MET A 119 -3.68 3.98 5.57
C MET A 119 -4.59 2.93 4.92
N ALA A 120 -5.86 2.86 5.35
CA ALA A 120 -6.83 1.88 4.84
C ALA A 120 -6.31 0.42 4.85
N ILE A 121 -5.53 0.06 5.87
CA ILE A 121 -5.00 -1.29 6.12
C ILE A 121 -5.65 -1.88 7.37
N SER A 122 -5.53 -3.20 7.56
CA SER A 122 -5.89 -3.87 8.81
C SER A 122 -4.63 -4.46 9.44
N ALA A 123 -4.17 -3.82 10.49
CA ALA A 123 -2.98 -4.21 11.25
C ALA A 123 -3.31 -4.97 12.56
N THR A 124 -4.57 -5.37 12.73
CA THR A 124 -5.07 -6.02 13.96
C THR A 124 -4.49 -7.43 14.14
N ALA A 125 -4.07 -8.07 13.04
CA ALA A 125 -3.51 -9.43 13.07
C ALA A 125 -1.98 -9.47 13.27
N LEU A 126 -1.34 -8.34 13.53
CA LEU A 126 0.12 -8.26 13.77
C LEU A 126 0.49 -8.47 15.24
#